data_50f2fa279018f3dfb3a96ac1bd465bd8
#
_entry.id   50f2fa279018f3dfb3a96ac1bd465bd8
#
_cell.length_a   1.000
_cell.length_b   1.000
_cell.length_c   1.000
_cell.angle_alpha   90.00
_cell.angle_beta   90.00
_cell.angle_gamma   90.00
#
_symmetry.space_group_name_H-M   'P 1'
#
loop_
_entity.id
_entity.type
_entity.pdbx_description
1 polymer ?
#
loop_
_entity_poly.entity_id
_entity_poly.type
_entity_poly.pdbx_seq_one_letter_code
_entity_poly.pdbx_strand_id
1 'polypeptide(L)'
;MNWKVTLPCTRKEAEALHSDDEWLAALEPMPTIVADEVEAFNDEKWRLEAYFNEKPNAHMISAIQIRVPSAAKAKPVLEKLPDADWVVISQQALKPVHAGRFYVHTGSNNGKVPEGATPFLIEASRAFGTGGHETTSGCLAMLDDMKRAGKRFDLIADIGTGTGLLAFAAHSLWPKAYLTASDIDPVSVEVTSGNANANNVSCGVSQGQIALCVAEGTAHPLIASRAPYDLVTANILAGPLIELAPSLAEIVDDGGSLILAGLLNTQAKAVVRAYRRQGFRLQKRVDRGDWPCL
;
A
#
# COMPACT_ATOMS: atom_id res chain seq x y z
N MET A 1 0.05 27.79 -6.37
CA MET A 1 1.50 27.78 -6.78
C MET A 1 2.26 27.06 -5.69
N ASN A 2 2.91 25.97 -6.01
CA ASN A 2 3.57 25.15 -5.01
C ASN A 2 5.09 25.43 -4.97
N TRP A 3 5.68 25.37 -3.79
CA TRP A 3 7.09 25.58 -3.56
C TRP A 3 7.68 24.39 -2.80
N LYS A 4 8.95 24.09 -3.05
CA LYS A 4 9.70 23.05 -2.36
C LYS A 4 10.97 23.62 -1.78
N VAL A 5 11.26 23.27 -0.54
CA VAL A 5 12.54 23.52 0.13
C VAL A 5 13.22 22.17 0.34
N THR A 6 14.45 22.04 -0.16
CA THR A 6 15.25 20.82 -0.01
C THR A 6 16.42 21.07 0.92
N LEU A 7 16.62 20.20 1.90
CA LEU A 7 17.70 20.23 2.88
C LEU A 7 18.35 18.84 2.99
N PRO A 8 19.67 18.73 3.21
CA PRO A 8 20.29 17.47 3.60
C PRO A 8 19.86 17.11 5.03
N CYS A 9 19.67 15.84 5.30
CA CYS A 9 19.43 15.33 6.66
C CYS A 9 20.00 13.92 6.83
N THR A 10 19.97 13.43 8.06
CA THR A 10 20.21 12.03 8.37
C THR A 10 18.86 11.30 8.59
N ARG A 11 18.85 9.98 8.51
CA ARG A 11 17.67 9.17 8.81
C ARG A 11 17.11 9.45 10.21
N LYS A 12 17.99 9.54 11.20
CA LYS A 12 17.62 9.83 12.58
C LYS A 12 16.92 11.17 12.74
N GLU A 13 17.37 12.20 12.02
CA GLU A 13 16.74 13.53 12.03
C GLU A 13 15.38 13.49 11.35
N ALA A 14 15.25 12.75 10.24
CA ALA A 14 13.98 12.57 9.54
C ALA A 14 12.94 11.85 10.42
N GLU A 15 13.33 10.77 11.10
CA GLU A 15 12.46 10.03 12.04
C GLU A 15 12.04 10.89 13.23
N ALA A 16 12.94 11.74 13.76
CA ALA A 16 12.63 12.65 14.85
C ALA A 16 11.60 13.72 14.47
N LEU A 17 11.66 14.22 13.22
CA LEU A 17 10.68 15.19 12.71
C LEU A 17 9.27 14.61 12.55
N HIS A 18 9.16 13.33 12.18
CA HIS A 18 7.87 12.65 12.05
C HIS A 18 7.21 12.33 13.40
N SER A 19 7.98 12.33 14.48
CA SER A 19 7.47 12.03 15.83
C SER A 19 7.04 13.28 16.62
N ASP A 20 7.25 14.48 16.09
CA ASP A 20 6.96 15.77 16.76
C ASP A 20 6.10 16.65 15.84
N ASP A 21 4.79 16.40 15.82
CA ASP A 21 3.84 17.13 14.95
C ASP A 21 3.47 18.53 15.48
N GLU A 22 3.68 18.81 16.77
CA GLU A 22 3.25 20.08 17.39
C GLU A 22 3.96 21.31 16.82
N TRP A 23 5.26 21.21 16.53
CA TRP A 23 6.02 22.33 15.96
C TRP A 23 5.65 22.61 14.50
N LEU A 24 5.25 21.57 13.77
CA LEU A 24 4.84 21.68 12.37
C LEU A 24 3.53 22.45 12.25
N ALA A 25 2.61 22.19 13.18
CA ALA A 25 1.32 22.90 13.27
C ALA A 25 1.49 24.40 13.62
N ALA A 26 2.62 24.80 14.18
CA ALA A 26 2.93 26.20 14.48
C ALA A 26 3.42 27.01 13.26
N LEU A 27 3.67 26.35 12.12
CA LEU A 27 4.04 27.02 10.87
C LEU A 27 2.80 27.31 10.03
N GLU A 28 2.58 28.57 9.68
CA GLU A 28 1.49 29.00 8.81
C GLU A 28 2.05 29.64 7.51
N PRO A 29 1.73 29.04 6.32
CA PRO A 29 1.02 27.77 6.12
C PRO A 29 1.85 26.55 6.50
N MET A 30 1.21 25.55 7.08
CA MET A 30 1.83 24.29 7.48
C MET A 30 2.39 23.56 6.24
N PRO A 31 3.70 23.20 6.20
CA PRO A 31 4.27 22.43 5.10
C PRO A 31 3.99 20.94 5.24
N THR A 32 3.96 20.25 4.10
CA THR A 32 4.10 18.79 4.08
C THR A 32 5.59 18.44 4.02
N ILE A 33 6.07 17.62 4.96
CA ILE A 33 7.47 17.18 5.01
C ILE A 33 7.58 15.73 4.58
N VAL A 34 8.53 15.48 3.68
CA VAL A 34 8.91 14.14 3.21
C VAL A 34 10.42 14.01 3.36
N ALA A 35 10.91 12.84 3.73
CA ALA A 35 12.33 12.56 3.77
C ALA A 35 12.62 11.21 3.10
N ASP A 36 13.66 11.21 2.25
CA ASP A 36 14.06 10.06 1.45
C ASP A 36 15.57 9.83 1.50
N GLU A 37 15.97 8.59 1.24
CA GLU A 37 17.37 8.22 1.03
C GLU A 37 17.92 8.86 -0.25
N VAL A 38 19.08 9.50 -0.17
CA VAL A 38 19.85 9.96 -1.34
C VAL A 38 20.73 8.83 -1.87
N GLU A 39 21.20 7.97 -0.99
CA GLU A 39 22.05 6.82 -1.29
C GLU A 39 21.54 5.61 -0.51
N ALA A 40 21.23 4.52 -1.22
CA ALA A 40 20.66 3.32 -0.64
C ALA A 40 21.50 2.76 0.53
N PHE A 41 20.86 2.47 1.65
CA PHE A 41 21.47 1.96 2.88
C PHE A 41 22.48 2.92 3.55
N ASN A 42 22.41 4.21 3.29
CA ASN A 42 23.26 5.22 3.91
C ASN A 42 22.46 6.16 4.80
N ASP A 43 22.37 5.84 6.10
CA ASP A 43 21.60 6.60 7.09
C ASP A 43 22.07 8.04 7.29
N GLU A 44 23.30 8.39 6.86
CA GLU A 44 23.86 9.73 6.94
C GLU A 44 23.57 10.60 5.71
N LYS A 45 23.06 10.00 4.63
CA LYS A 45 22.77 10.70 3.37
C LYS A 45 21.30 10.62 3.02
N TRP A 46 20.51 11.38 3.74
CA TRP A 46 19.08 11.57 3.51
C TRP A 46 18.81 13.00 3.02
N ARG A 47 17.65 13.18 2.44
CA ARG A 47 17.14 14.45 1.94
C ARG A 47 15.77 14.71 2.54
N LEU A 48 15.62 15.91 3.11
CA LEU A 48 14.34 16.41 3.58
C LEU A 48 13.78 17.37 2.54
N GLU A 49 12.53 17.18 2.16
CA GLU A 49 11.78 18.04 1.26
C GLU A 49 10.54 18.58 1.98
N ALA A 50 10.42 19.89 2.08
CA ALA A 50 9.27 20.57 2.64
C ALA A 50 8.47 21.26 1.52
N TYR A 51 7.19 20.90 1.38
CA TYR A 51 6.29 21.37 0.33
C TYR A 51 5.33 22.42 0.88
N PHE A 52 5.18 23.53 0.20
CA PHE A 52 4.35 24.68 0.59
C PHE A 52 3.41 25.07 -0.55
N ASN A 53 2.17 25.42 -0.22
CA ASN A 53 1.20 25.95 -1.19
C ASN A 53 1.53 27.38 -1.65
N GLU A 54 2.32 28.11 -0.86
CA GLU A 54 2.80 29.46 -1.12
C GLU A 54 4.31 29.54 -0.92
N LYS A 55 4.95 30.63 -1.42
CA LYS A 55 6.39 30.81 -1.25
C LYS A 55 6.73 30.94 0.25
N PRO A 56 7.51 30.02 0.82
CA PRO A 56 7.91 30.12 2.22
C PRO A 56 8.79 31.34 2.47
N ASN A 57 8.59 31.98 3.59
CA ASN A 57 9.46 33.08 4.04
C ASN A 57 10.73 32.51 4.71
N ALA A 58 11.71 33.41 4.94
CA ALA A 58 12.99 33.01 5.54
C ALA A 58 12.83 32.44 6.95
N HIS A 59 11.84 32.89 7.72
CA HIS A 59 11.56 32.40 9.07
C HIS A 59 11.11 30.93 9.04
N MET A 60 10.22 30.57 8.13
CA MET A 60 9.75 29.18 7.97
C MET A 60 10.89 28.23 7.58
N ILE A 61 11.72 28.66 6.62
CA ILE A 61 12.88 27.86 6.20
C ILE A 61 13.85 27.69 7.38
N SER A 62 14.13 28.74 8.14
CA SER A 62 15.00 28.68 9.31
C SER A 62 14.42 27.80 10.42
N ALA A 63 13.10 27.82 10.65
CA ALA A 63 12.45 26.98 11.63
C ALA A 63 12.63 25.48 11.33
N ILE A 64 12.51 25.10 10.05
CA ILE A 64 12.79 23.72 9.61
C ILE A 64 14.28 23.41 9.78
N GLN A 65 15.16 24.33 9.38
CA GLN A 65 16.61 24.13 9.40
C GLN A 65 17.15 23.93 10.82
N ILE A 66 16.59 24.63 11.81
CA ILE A 66 16.94 24.47 13.23
C ILE A 66 16.66 23.04 13.74
N ARG A 67 15.62 22.39 13.21
CA ARG A 67 15.24 21.02 13.58
C ARG A 67 16.07 19.94 12.90
N VAL A 68 16.91 20.33 11.92
CA VAL A 68 17.79 19.44 11.15
C VAL A 68 19.25 19.90 11.35
N PRO A 69 19.92 19.48 12.44
CA PRO A 69 21.30 19.90 12.75
C PRO A 69 22.31 19.70 11.61
N SER A 70 22.19 18.65 10.84
CA SER A 70 23.04 18.38 9.68
C SER A 70 22.86 19.43 8.57
N ALA A 71 21.71 20.09 8.51
CA ALA A 71 21.42 21.17 7.56
C ALA A 71 21.84 22.57 8.07
N ALA A 72 22.34 22.73 9.30
CA ALA A 72 22.59 24.04 9.92
C ALA A 72 23.50 24.95 9.09
N LYS A 73 24.43 24.38 8.31
CA LYS A 73 25.36 25.12 7.43
C LYS A 73 25.03 24.94 5.94
N ALA A 74 23.99 24.16 5.62
CA ALA A 74 23.58 23.91 4.25
C ALA A 74 22.78 25.11 3.71
N LYS A 75 22.98 25.43 2.44
CA LYS A 75 22.12 26.40 1.75
C LYS A 75 20.85 25.71 1.33
N PRO A 76 19.65 26.11 1.81
CA PRO A 76 18.40 25.53 1.37
C PRO A 76 18.21 25.73 -0.13
N VAL A 77 17.82 24.68 -0.83
CA VAL A 77 17.43 24.77 -2.23
C VAL A 77 15.94 25.06 -2.27
N LEU A 78 15.57 26.24 -2.77
CA LEU A 78 14.19 26.68 -2.92
C LEU A 78 13.80 26.61 -4.39
N GLU A 79 12.81 25.80 -4.70
CA GLU A 79 12.30 25.59 -6.05
C GLU A 79 10.83 25.95 -6.12
N LYS A 80 10.47 26.72 -7.16
CA LYS A 80 9.06 26.92 -7.51
C LYS A 80 8.63 25.73 -8.35
N LEU A 81 7.66 25.00 -7.86
CA LEU A 81 7.15 23.86 -8.57
C LEU A 81 6.10 24.32 -9.60
N PRO A 82 6.09 23.76 -10.82
CA PRO A 82 5.04 24.06 -11.78
C PRO A 82 3.67 23.74 -11.20
N ASP A 83 2.62 24.44 -11.64
CA ASP A 83 1.23 24.11 -11.35
C ASP A 83 0.85 22.80 -12.08
N ALA A 84 1.59 21.76 -11.80
CA ALA A 84 1.36 20.43 -12.33
C ALA A 84 0.67 19.59 -11.27
N ASP A 85 -0.21 18.74 -11.74
CA ASP A 85 -0.87 17.75 -10.89
C ASP A 85 0.21 16.81 -10.30
N TRP A 86 0.53 17.01 -9.02
CA TRP A 86 1.55 16.23 -8.30
C TRP A 86 1.24 14.76 -8.29
N VAL A 87 -0.04 14.41 -8.40
CA VAL A 87 -0.49 13.04 -8.56
C VAL A 87 0.08 12.49 -9.87
N VAL A 88 -0.01 13.25 -10.96
CA VAL A 88 0.53 12.84 -12.27
C VAL A 88 2.06 12.72 -12.25
N ILE A 89 2.77 13.66 -11.61
CA ILE A 89 4.25 13.61 -11.53
C ILE A 89 4.73 12.43 -10.67
N SER A 90 4.10 12.19 -9.53
CA SER A 90 4.43 11.05 -8.69
C SER A 90 4.12 9.72 -9.38
N GLN A 91 3.03 9.65 -10.15
CA GLN A 91 2.68 8.49 -10.96
C GLN A 91 3.66 8.22 -12.10
N GLN A 92 4.21 9.27 -12.73
CA GLN A 92 5.25 9.12 -13.77
C GLN A 92 6.56 8.55 -13.23
N ALA A 93 6.85 8.78 -11.95
CA ALA A 93 8.04 8.23 -11.28
C ALA A 93 7.88 6.75 -10.90
N LEU A 94 6.65 6.24 -10.80
CA LEU A 94 6.38 4.85 -10.47
C LEU A 94 6.71 3.93 -11.65
N LYS A 95 7.75 3.10 -11.48
CA LYS A 95 8.09 2.09 -12.48
C LYS A 95 7.05 0.97 -12.47
N PRO A 96 6.71 0.40 -13.65
CA PRO A 96 5.88 -0.79 -13.70
C PRO A 96 6.48 -1.94 -12.88
N VAL A 97 5.63 -2.71 -12.24
CA VAL A 97 6.02 -3.84 -11.38
C VAL A 97 5.62 -5.16 -12.05
N HIS A 98 6.56 -6.08 -12.17
CA HIS A 98 6.30 -7.43 -12.65
C HIS A 98 6.45 -8.43 -11.47
N ALA A 99 5.35 -9.09 -11.10
CA ALA A 99 5.31 -10.04 -10.01
C ALA A 99 4.49 -11.28 -10.39
N GLY A 100 5.14 -12.44 -10.47
CA GLY A 100 4.53 -13.64 -11.02
C GLY A 100 4.08 -13.41 -12.48
N ARG A 101 2.81 -13.71 -12.79
CA ARG A 101 2.19 -13.42 -14.10
C ARG A 101 1.63 -12.01 -14.23
N PHE A 102 1.71 -11.19 -13.20
CA PHE A 102 1.08 -9.87 -13.17
C PHE A 102 2.04 -8.76 -13.55
N TYR A 103 1.56 -7.81 -14.33
CA TYR A 103 2.26 -6.61 -14.71
C TYR A 103 1.42 -5.39 -14.31
N VAL A 104 1.85 -4.68 -13.30
CA VAL A 104 1.13 -3.53 -12.72
C VAL A 104 1.77 -2.25 -13.22
N HIS A 105 0.98 -1.34 -13.76
CA HIS A 105 1.45 -0.08 -14.30
C HIS A 105 0.45 1.05 -14.05
N THR A 106 0.90 2.30 -14.20
CA THR A 106 0.04 3.49 -14.21
C THR A 106 -0.30 3.92 -15.64
N GLY A 107 -1.28 4.78 -15.81
CA GLY A 107 -1.61 5.35 -17.14
C GLY A 107 -0.50 6.20 -17.72
N SER A 108 0.29 6.86 -16.85
CA SER A 108 1.42 7.72 -17.23
C SER A 108 2.72 6.96 -17.48
N ASN A 109 2.85 5.73 -16.99
CA ASN A 109 4.03 4.88 -17.18
C ASN A 109 3.62 3.41 -17.35
N ASN A 110 3.22 3.06 -18.56
CA ASN A 110 2.75 1.71 -18.88
C ASN A 110 3.87 0.75 -19.29
N GLY A 111 5.03 1.24 -19.70
CA GLY A 111 6.15 0.41 -20.16
C GLY A 111 5.76 -0.54 -21.30
N LYS A 112 6.50 -1.65 -21.41
CA LYS A 112 6.18 -2.76 -22.33
C LYS A 112 5.71 -3.96 -21.53
N VAL A 113 4.44 -4.32 -21.68
CA VAL A 113 3.87 -5.52 -21.02
C VAL A 113 4.61 -6.75 -21.52
N PRO A 114 5.20 -7.58 -20.62
CA PRO A 114 5.83 -8.84 -20.99
C PRO A 114 4.83 -9.80 -21.63
N GLU A 115 5.31 -10.63 -22.57
CA GLU A 115 4.47 -11.65 -23.19
C GLU A 115 3.92 -12.64 -22.14
N GLY A 116 2.62 -12.91 -22.21
CA GLY A 116 1.93 -13.80 -21.27
C GLY A 116 1.65 -13.18 -19.89
N ALA A 117 2.03 -11.93 -19.65
CA ALA A 117 1.68 -11.24 -18.42
C ALA A 117 0.25 -10.71 -18.46
N THR A 118 -0.41 -10.70 -17.30
CA THR A 118 -1.72 -10.07 -17.09
C THR A 118 -1.49 -8.63 -16.62
N PRO A 119 -1.80 -7.62 -17.45
CA PRO A 119 -1.61 -6.23 -17.08
C PRO A 119 -2.73 -5.74 -16.16
N PHE A 120 -2.38 -4.88 -15.20
CA PHE A 120 -3.31 -4.09 -14.42
C PHE A 120 -2.91 -2.64 -14.46
N LEU A 121 -3.85 -1.80 -14.91
CA LEU A 121 -3.77 -0.34 -14.81
C LEU A 121 -4.25 0.07 -13.42
N ILE A 122 -3.35 0.57 -12.59
CA ILE A 122 -3.68 1.06 -11.25
C ILE A 122 -3.31 2.53 -11.18
N GLU A 123 -4.33 3.37 -11.17
CA GLU A 123 -4.12 4.79 -10.93
C GLU A 123 -3.79 5.01 -9.46
N ALA A 124 -2.59 5.54 -9.23
CA ALA A 124 -2.17 5.95 -7.90
C ALA A 124 -2.94 7.23 -7.53
N SER A 125 -4.06 7.06 -6.89
CA SER A 125 -4.76 8.14 -6.20
C SER A 125 -4.37 8.13 -4.72
N ARG A 126 -5.13 8.78 -3.87
CA ARG A 126 -4.90 8.89 -2.43
C ARG A 126 -4.88 7.54 -1.68
N ALA A 127 -5.22 6.43 -2.35
CA ALA A 127 -5.22 5.10 -1.75
C ALA A 127 -3.84 4.42 -1.84
N PHE A 128 -3.44 3.75 -0.78
CA PHE A 128 -2.23 2.92 -0.70
C PHE A 128 -2.35 1.69 -1.62
N GLY A 129 -1.23 1.22 -2.20
CA GLY A 129 -1.21 -0.08 -2.89
C GLY A 129 -1.03 -0.01 -4.41
N THR A 130 -0.20 0.90 -4.92
CA THR A 130 0.11 1.06 -6.35
C THR A 130 0.87 -0.11 -6.98
N GLY A 131 1.09 -1.22 -6.26
CA GLY A 131 1.85 -2.38 -6.76
C GLY A 131 3.38 -2.19 -6.74
N GLY A 132 3.87 -0.97 -6.60
CA GLY A 132 5.30 -0.66 -6.51
C GLY A 132 5.90 -0.95 -5.14
N HIS A 133 5.07 -1.29 -4.17
CA HIS A 133 5.51 -1.64 -2.83
C HIS A 133 5.85 -3.13 -2.75
N GLU A 134 6.94 -3.47 -2.09
CA GLU A 134 7.44 -4.83 -1.94
C GLU A 134 6.39 -5.80 -1.38
N THR A 135 5.54 -5.34 -0.46
CA THR A 135 4.46 -6.14 0.15
C THR A 135 3.45 -6.61 -0.89
N THR A 136 2.99 -5.70 -1.76
CA THR A 136 2.02 -6.03 -2.81
C THR A 136 2.60 -6.99 -3.83
N SER A 137 3.87 -6.78 -4.22
CA SER A 137 4.61 -7.70 -5.11
C SER A 137 4.73 -9.10 -4.50
N GLY A 138 4.94 -9.20 -3.17
CA GLY A 138 4.96 -10.47 -2.44
C GLY A 138 3.61 -11.21 -2.50
N CYS A 139 2.50 -10.49 -2.27
CA CYS A 139 1.15 -11.05 -2.35
C CYS A 139 0.81 -11.55 -3.76
N LEU A 140 1.10 -10.74 -4.78
CA LEU A 140 0.89 -11.13 -6.18
C LEU A 140 1.64 -12.41 -6.55
N ALA A 141 2.90 -12.52 -6.12
CA ALA A 141 3.70 -13.72 -6.33
C ALA A 141 3.09 -14.95 -5.60
N MET A 142 2.61 -14.78 -4.36
CA MET A 142 1.94 -15.86 -3.62
C MET A 142 0.64 -16.32 -4.30
N LEU A 143 -0.20 -15.39 -4.76
CA LEU A 143 -1.42 -15.72 -5.51
C LEU A 143 -1.10 -16.53 -6.77
N ASP A 144 -0.08 -16.11 -7.54
CA ASP A 144 0.37 -16.84 -8.73
C ASP A 144 0.89 -18.24 -8.38
N ASP A 145 1.68 -18.39 -7.33
CA ASP A 145 2.18 -19.67 -6.85
C ASP A 145 1.04 -20.61 -6.41
N MET A 146 0.02 -20.11 -5.72
CA MET A 146 -1.17 -20.90 -5.37
C MET A 146 -1.90 -21.39 -6.63
N LYS A 147 -2.04 -20.54 -7.64
CA LYS A 147 -2.65 -20.95 -8.91
C LYS A 147 -1.82 -21.99 -9.64
N ARG A 148 -0.50 -21.84 -9.69
CA ARG A 148 0.43 -22.82 -10.29
C ARG A 148 0.42 -24.16 -9.54
N ALA A 149 0.22 -24.12 -8.23
CA ALA A 149 0.04 -25.30 -7.39
C ALA A 149 -1.34 -25.98 -7.55
N GLY A 150 -2.18 -25.48 -8.46
CA GLY A 150 -3.50 -26.06 -8.76
C GLY A 150 -4.58 -25.73 -7.74
N LYS A 151 -4.33 -24.78 -6.82
CA LYS A 151 -5.36 -24.35 -5.86
C LYS A 151 -6.57 -23.77 -6.58
N ARG A 152 -7.75 -24.05 -6.03
CA ARG A 152 -9.05 -23.52 -6.48
C ARG A 152 -9.73 -22.86 -5.31
N PHE A 153 -10.31 -21.69 -5.55
CA PHE A 153 -11.02 -20.92 -4.55
C PHE A 153 -12.34 -20.44 -5.17
N ASP A 154 -13.41 -20.63 -4.44
CA ASP A 154 -14.78 -20.25 -4.85
C ASP A 154 -15.28 -19.03 -4.07
N LEU A 155 -14.78 -18.84 -2.84
CA LEU A 155 -15.10 -17.71 -1.96
C LEU A 155 -13.82 -17.00 -1.53
N ILE A 156 -13.64 -15.76 -1.99
CA ILE A 156 -12.42 -14.98 -1.77
C ILE A 156 -12.76 -13.64 -1.10
N ALA A 157 -11.98 -13.23 -0.10
CA ALA A 157 -12.06 -11.90 0.46
C ALA A 157 -10.72 -11.17 0.39
N ASP A 158 -10.75 -9.86 0.11
CA ASP A 158 -9.61 -8.94 0.19
C ASP A 158 -9.95 -7.84 1.20
N ILE A 159 -9.32 -7.90 2.38
CA ILE A 159 -9.57 -7.03 3.53
C ILE A 159 -8.52 -5.93 3.59
N GLY A 160 -8.94 -4.66 3.52
CA GLY A 160 -8.05 -3.53 3.30
C GLY A 160 -7.58 -3.48 1.85
N THR A 161 -8.53 -3.48 0.92
CA THR A 161 -8.27 -3.65 -0.52
C THR A 161 -7.52 -2.48 -1.17
N GLY A 162 -7.58 -1.27 -0.59
CA GLY A 162 -6.89 -0.08 -1.07
C GLY A 162 -7.23 0.28 -2.51
N THR A 163 -6.34 -0.03 -3.44
CA THR A 163 -6.54 0.19 -4.89
C THR A 163 -7.30 -0.92 -5.60
N GLY A 164 -7.61 -2.04 -4.94
CA GLY A 164 -8.26 -3.21 -5.50
C GLY A 164 -7.33 -4.22 -6.16
N LEU A 165 -6.04 -3.95 -6.22
CA LEU A 165 -5.10 -4.75 -7.02
C LEU A 165 -5.07 -6.23 -6.65
N LEU A 166 -5.07 -6.58 -5.35
CA LEU A 166 -5.07 -7.99 -4.94
C LEU A 166 -6.39 -8.68 -5.26
N ALA A 167 -7.51 -7.96 -5.09
CA ALA A 167 -8.82 -8.44 -5.53
C ALA A 167 -8.87 -8.72 -7.04
N PHE A 168 -8.30 -7.83 -7.89
CA PHE A 168 -8.25 -8.02 -9.34
C PHE A 168 -7.34 -9.19 -9.72
N ALA A 169 -6.19 -9.33 -9.06
CA ALA A 169 -5.29 -10.45 -9.26
C ALA A 169 -5.98 -11.78 -8.93
N ALA A 170 -6.65 -11.86 -7.78
CA ALA A 170 -7.43 -13.03 -7.38
C ALA A 170 -8.56 -13.32 -8.37
N HIS A 171 -9.32 -12.29 -8.78
CA HIS A 171 -10.39 -12.42 -9.79
C HIS A 171 -9.87 -12.99 -11.12
N SER A 172 -8.72 -12.50 -11.62
CA SER A 172 -8.14 -13.00 -12.87
C SER A 172 -7.71 -14.47 -12.80
N LEU A 173 -7.30 -14.94 -11.61
CA LEU A 173 -6.89 -16.32 -11.37
C LEU A 173 -8.09 -17.25 -11.18
N TRP A 174 -9.14 -16.78 -10.52
CA TRP A 174 -10.36 -17.52 -10.20
C TRP A 174 -11.61 -16.75 -10.65
N PRO A 175 -11.85 -16.63 -11.97
CA PRO A 175 -12.87 -15.73 -12.52
C PRO A 175 -14.31 -16.18 -12.24
N LYS A 176 -14.51 -17.34 -11.63
CA LYS A 176 -15.82 -17.84 -11.19
C LYS A 176 -16.02 -17.74 -9.68
N ALA A 177 -15.04 -17.21 -8.93
CA ALA A 177 -15.18 -17.03 -7.50
C ALA A 177 -16.19 -15.91 -7.18
N TYR A 178 -16.84 -16.01 -6.02
CA TYR A 178 -17.47 -14.88 -5.36
C TYR A 178 -16.38 -14.12 -4.62
N LEU A 179 -16.12 -12.89 -5.01
CA LEU A 179 -15.08 -12.10 -4.42
C LEU A 179 -15.67 -10.91 -3.68
N THR A 180 -15.22 -10.69 -2.45
CA THR A 180 -15.56 -9.50 -1.63
C THR A 180 -14.29 -8.72 -1.39
N ALA A 181 -14.32 -7.42 -1.68
CA ALA A 181 -13.23 -6.51 -1.39
C ALA A 181 -13.75 -5.39 -0.47
N SER A 182 -13.05 -5.15 0.62
CA SER A 182 -13.46 -4.16 1.61
C SER A 182 -12.30 -3.28 2.05
N ASP A 183 -12.63 -2.06 2.45
CA ASP A 183 -11.71 -1.14 3.09
C ASP A 183 -12.45 -0.36 4.17
N ILE A 184 -11.72 0.10 5.19
CA ILE A 184 -12.26 1.00 6.21
C ILE A 184 -12.48 2.41 5.66
N ASP A 185 -11.66 2.82 4.68
CA ASP A 185 -11.75 4.12 4.02
C ASP A 185 -12.71 4.05 2.81
N PRO A 186 -13.83 4.78 2.84
CA PRO A 186 -14.74 4.85 1.70
C PRO A 186 -14.06 5.38 0.42
N VAL A 187 -13.04 6.23 0.53
CA VAL A 187 -12.26 6.72 -0.63
C VAL A 187 -11.52 5.56 -1.30
N SER A 188 -10.96 4.63 -0.53
CA SER A 188 -10.32 3.43 -1.07
C SER A 188 -11.30 2.56 -1.84
N VAL A 189 -12.54 2.41 -1.35
CA VAL A 189 -13.60 1.65 -2.05
C VAL A 189 -13.98 2.33 -3.38
N GLU A 190 -14.08 3.66 -3.42
CA GLU A 190 -14.32 4.41 -4.66
C GLU A 190 -13.16 4.24 -5.65
N VAL A 191 -11.92 4.33 -5.18
CA VAL A 191 -10.71 4.10 -5.99
C VAL A 191 -10.69 2.68 -6.55
N THR A 192 -11.01 1.67 -5.73
CA THR A 192 -11.14 0.27 -6.19
C THR A 192 -12.17 0.16 -7.30
N SER A 193 -13.34 0.80 -7.16
CA SER A 193 -14.38 0.80 -8.21
C SER A 193 -13.91 1.45 -9.50
N GLY A 194 -13.20 2.58 -9.42
CA GLY A 194 -12.59 3.25 -10.57
C GLY A 194 -11.56 2.39 -11.29
N ASN A 195 -10.65 1.78 -10.53
CA ASN A 195 -9.63 0.86 -11.06
C ASN A 195 -10.26 -0.41 -11.64
N ALA A 196 -11.34 -0.93 -11.06
CA ALA A 196 -12.10 -2.06 -11.62
C ALA A 196 -12.60 -1.74 -13.03
N ASN A 197 -13.22 -0.57 -13.22
CA ASN A 197 -13.67 -0.10 -14.52
C ASN A 197 -12.52 0.03 -15.52
N ALA A 198 -11.38 0.61 -15.11
CA ALA A 198 -10.19 0.77 -15.95
C ALA A 198 -9.59 -0.59 -16.40
N ASN A 199 -9.80 -1.64 -15.62
CA ASN A 199 -9.33 -3.00 -15.91
C ASN A 199 -10.40 -3.93 -16.47
N ASN A 200 -11.60 -3.42 -16.82
CA ASN A 200 -12.74 -4.20 -17.30
C ASN A 200 -13.16 -5.31 -16.30
N VAL A 201 -13.01 -5.06 -15.01
CA VAL A 201 -13.46 -5.94 -13.93
C VAL A 201 -14.85 -5.51 -13.48
N SER A 202 -15.80 -6.42 -13.50
CA SER A 202 -17.18 -6.12 -13.10
C SER A 202 -17.33 -6.10 -11.58
N CYS A 203 -17.87 -5.01 -11.04
CA CYS A 203 -18.29 -4.93 -9.64
C CYS A 203 -19.75 -5.36 -9.48
N GLY A 204 -20.04 -6.10 -8.41
CA GLY A 204 -21.39 -6.59 -8.10
C GLY A 204 -21.36 -7.81 -7.18
N VAL A 205 -22.53 -8.34 -6.86
CA VAL A 205 -22.69 -9.42 -5.88
C VAL A 205 -22.76 -10.81 -6.48
N SER A 206 -22.81 -10.90 -7.81
CA SER A 206 -22.92 -12.17 -8.53
C SER A 206 -21.58 -12.90 -8.65
N GLN A 207 -21.62 -14.17 -8.99
CA GLN A 207 -20.43 -14.98 -9.28
C GLN A 207 -19.61 -14.33 -10.41
N GLY A 208 -18.30 -14.29 -10.25
CA GLY A 208 -17.40 -13.66 -11.22
C GLY A 208 -17.41 -12.12 -11.17
N GLN A 209 -17.98 -11.52 -10.13
CA GLN A 209 -17.95 -10.10 -9.86
C GLN A 209 -17.26 -9.83 -8.52
N ILE A 210 -16.78 -8.62 -8.34
CA ILE A 210 -16.20 -8.17 -7.07
C ILE A 210 -17.24 -7.32 -6.33
N ALA A 211 -17.69 -7.79 -5.19
CA ALA A 211 -18.56 -7.04 -4.31
C ALA A 211 -17.73 -6.12 -3.41
N LEU A 212 -18.01 -4.82 -3.47
CA LEU A 212 -17.31 -3.81 -2.72
C LEU A 212 -18.12 -3.39 -1.49
N CYS A 213 -17.45 -3.19 -0.35
CA CYS A 213 -18.08 -2.60 0.83
C CYS A 213 -17.09 -1.81 1.67
N VAL A 214 -17.60 -0.80 2.38
CA VAL A 214 -16.85 -0.10 3.43
C VAL A 214 -17.01 -0.88 4.71
N ALA A 215 -15.91 -1.33 5.32
CA ALA A 215 -15.95 -2.17 6.52
C ALA A 215 -14.74 -1.96 7.41
N GLU A 216 -14.96 -1.88 8.70
CA GLU A 216 -13.91 -1.98 9.71
C GLU A 216 -13.55 -3.47 9.89
N GLY A 217 -12.43 -3.88 9.29
CA GLY A 217 -12.00 -5.28 9.26
C GLY A 217 -13.04 -6.19 8.63
N THR A 218 -13.58 -7.14 9.41
CA THR A 218 -14.59 -8.12 8.96
C THR A 218 -16.02 -7.73 9.31
N ALA A 219 -16.24 -6.58 9.96
CA ALA A 219 -17.52 -6.18 10.55
C ALA A 219 -18.50 -5.62 9.50
N HIS A 220 -18.94 -6.45 8.56
CA HIS A 220 -19.95 -6.06 7.56
C HIS A 220 -20.86 -7.23 7.18
N PRO A 221 -22.20 -7.01 7.04
CA PRO A 221 -23.16 -8.07 6.70
C PRO A 221 -22.81 -8.85 5.42
N LEU A 222 -22.30 -8.18 4.39
CA LEU A 222 -21.87 -8.82 3.15
C LEU A 222 -20.71 -9.82 3.40
N ILE A 223 -19.72 -9.45 4.21
CA ILE A 223 -18.60 -10.32 4.57
C ILE A 223 -19.11 -11.52 5.35
N ALA A 224 -19.92 -11.30 6.38
CA ALA A 224 -20.50 -12.36 7.20
C ALA A 224 -21.39 -13.32 6.39
N SER A 225 -22.19 -12.80 5.44
CA SER A 225 -23.11 -13.63 4.64
C SER A 225 -22.42 -14.54 3.63
N ARG A 226 -21.15 -14.25 3.30
CA ARG A 226 -20.34 -15.04 2.36
C ARG A 226 -19.33 -15.95 3.04
N ALA A 227 -19.08 -15.75 4.34
CA ALA A 227 -18.21 -16.63 5.11
C ALA A 227 -18.79 -18.05 5.19
N PRO A 228 -17.94 -19.09 5.29
CA PRO A 228 -16.49 -19.01 5.37
C PRO A 228 -15.82 -18.85 3.99
N TYR A 229 -14.64 -18.19 3.97
CA TYR A 229 -13.86 -17.94 2.75
C TYR A 229 -12.74 -18.96 2.57
N ASP A 230 -12.55 -19.44 1.34
CA ASP A 230 -11.44 -20.33 0.97
C ASP A 230 -10.09 -19.61 0.96
N LEU A 231 -10.11 -18.33 0.58
CA LEU A 231 -8.94 -17.47 0.53
C LEU A 231 -9.27 -16.07 1.08
N VAL A 232 -8.44 -15.60 2.00
CA VAL A 232 -8.48 -14.21 2.45
C VAL A 232 -7.10 -13.58 2.21
N THR A 233 -7.09 -12.37 1.65
CA THR A 233 -5.89 -11.53 1.56
C THR A 233 -6.07 -10.31 2.48
N ALA A 234 -5.00 -9.93 3.18
CA ALA A 234 -4.95 -8.71 3.99
C ALA A 234 -3.54 -8.10 3.93
N ASN A 235 -3.41 -7.03 3.15
CA ASN A 235 -2.16 -6.28 3.01
C ASN A 235 -2.30 -4.93 3.74
N ILE A 236 -2.30 -4.98 5.07
CA ILE A 236 -2.49 -3.85 5.98
C ILE A 236 -1.41 -3.83 7.05
N LEU A 237 -1.35 -2.77 7.86
CA LEU A 237 -0.32 -2.62 8.89
C LEU A 237 -0.36 -3.75 9.95
N ALA A 238 0.81 -4.05 10.54
CA ALA A 238 0.97 -5.15 11.50
C ALA A 238 0.09 -5.05 12.74
N GLY A 239 -0.15 -3.84 13.27
CA GLY A 239 -1.05 -3.61 14.42
C GLY A 239 -2.46 -4.12 14.13
N PRO A 240 -3.15 -3.56 13.13
CA PRO A 240 -4.45 -4.05 12.66
C PRO A 240 -4.47 -5.54 12.32
N LEU A 241 -3.42 -6.11 11.68
CA LEU A 241 -3.35 -7.55 11.43
C LEU A 241 -3.41 -8.37 12.72
N ILE A 242 -2.74 -7.94 13.78
CA ILE A 242 -2.76 -8.64 15.07
C ILE A 242 -4.14 -8.52 15.73
N GLU A 243 -4.73 -7.34 15.69
CA GLU A 243 -6.06 -7.06 16.27
C GLU A 243 -7.17 -7.83 15.57
N LEU A 244 -7.11 -7.93 14.25
CA LEU A 244 -8.09 -8.64 13.44
C LEU A 244 -7.89 -10.17 13.41
N ALA A 245 -6.82 -10.72 14.01
CA ALA A 245 -6.56 -12.16 13.93
C ALA A 245 -7.74 -13.04 14.40
N PRO A 246 -8.49 -12.73 15.51
CA PRO A 246 -9.67 -13.50 15.89
C PRO A 246 -10.79 -13.44 14.84
N SER A 247 -11.16 -12.24 14.39
CA SER A 247 -12.28 -12.06 13.44
C SER A 247 -11.95 -12.57 12.04
N LEU A 248 -10.69 -12.51 11.60
CA LEU A 248 -10.24 -13.14 10.37
C LEU A 248 -10.31 -14.67 10.48
N ALA A 249 -10.03 -15.24 11.65
CA ALA A 249 -10.16 -16.67 11.86
C ALA A 249 -11.61 -17.15 11.79
N GLU A 250 -12.56 -16.34 12.21
CA GLU A 250 -13.99 -16.67 12.16
C GLU A 250 -14.54 -16.72 10.72
N ILE A 251 -13.91 -15.99 9.78
CA ILE A 251 -14.39 -15.93 8.39
C ILE A 251 -13.60 -16.82 7.42
N VAL A 252 -12.46 -17.38 7.82
CA VAL A 252 -11.68 -18.31 6.96
C VAL A 252 -12.16 -19.73 7.19
N ASP A 253 -12.36 -20.47 6.11
CA ASP A 253 -12.79 -21.87 6.14
C ASP A 253 -11.74 -22.80 6.76
N ASP A 254 -12.20 -23.93 7.29
CA ASP A 254 -11.29 -25.01 7.73
C ASP A 254 -10.43 -25.51 6.56
N GLY A 255 -9.11 -25.33 6.69
CA GLY A 255 -8.18 -25.60 5.58
C GLY A 255 -8.10 -24.49 4.53
N GLY A 256 -8.80 -23.39 4.72
CA GLY A 256 -8.70 -22.18 3.92
C GLY A 256 -7.30 -21.54 3.98
N SER A 257 -7.05 -20.59 3.12
CA SER A 257 -5.76 -19.93 2.98
C SER A 257 -5.85 -18.46 3.37
N LEU A 258 -4.81 -17.94 4.03
CA LEU A 258 -4.71 -16.54 4.42
C LEU A 258 -3.36 -15.98 3.97
N ILE A 259 -3.37 -14.86 3.24
CA ILE A 259 -2.16 -14.12 2.84
C ILE A 259 -2.12 -12.83 3.63
N LEU A 260 -1.04 -12.61 4.37
CA LEU A 260 -0.82 -11.43 5.20
C LEU A 260 0.42 -10.68 4.73
N ALA A 261 0.30 -9.36 4.54
CA ALA A 261 1.41 -8.48 4.18
C ALA A 261 1.18 -7.05 4.77
N GLY A 262 2.07 -6.11 4.48
CA GLY A 262 2.01 -4.76 5.06
C GLY A 262 2.71 -4.65 6.41
N LEU A 263 3.63 -5.58 6.69
CA LEU A 263 4.38 -5.64 7.93
C LEU A 263 5.89 -5.68 7.68
N LEU A 264 6.68 -5.24 8.64
CA LEU A 264 8.13 -5.34 8.60
C LEU A 264 8.64 -6.70 9.12
N ASN A 265 9.85 -7.09 8.73
CA ASN A 265 10.53 -8.30 9.21
C ASN A 265 10.58 -8.40 10.74
N THR A 266 10.76 -7.26 11.42
CA THR A 266 10.77 -7.17 12.88
C THR A 266 9.41 -7.49 13.51
N GLN A 267 8.31 -7.25 12.79
CA GLN A 267 6.93 -7.45 13.23
C GLN A 267 6.40 -8.87 12.93
N ALA A 268 7.02 -9.58 11.98
CA ALA A 268 6.54 -10.86 11.48
C ALA A 268 6.30 -11.91 12.58
N LYS A 269 7.21 -11.99 13.58
CA LYS A 269 7.07 -12.95 14.69
C LYS A 269 5.80 -12.70 15.51
N ALA A 270 5.44 -11.43 15.74
CA ALA A 270 4.23 -11.06 16.51
C ALA A 270 2.97 -11.42 15.74
N VAL A 271 2.92 -11.09 14.44
CA VAL A 271 1.80 -11.45 13.56
C VAL A 271 1.63 -12.98 13.49
N VAL A 272 2.68 -13.73 13.17
CA VAL A 272 2.62 -15.20 13.13
C VAL A 272 2.14 -15.79 14.47
N ARG A 273 2.55 -15.23 15.60
CA ARG A 273 2.08 -15.67 16.92
C ARG A 273 0.59 -15.43 17.12
N ALA A 274 0.07 -14.28 16.69
CA ALA A 274 -1.34 -13.95 16.79
C ALA A 274 -2.21 -14.97 16.02
N TYR A 275 -1.84 -15.24 14.77
CA TYR A 275 -2.59 -16.18 13.92
C TYR A 275 -2.41 -17.65 14.34
N ARG A 276 -1.25 -18.04 14.87
CA ARG A 276 -1.08 -19.39 15.46
C ARG A 276 -2.01 -19.64 16.65
N ARG A 277 -2.30 -18.62 17.45
CA ARG A 277 -3.28 -18.73 18.56
C ARG A 277 -4.70 -18.97 18.06
N GLN A 278 -5.00 -18.60 16.82
CA GLN A 278 -6.27 -18.84 16.14
C GLN A 278 -6.27 -20.14 15.32
N GLY A 279 -5.24 -20.99 15.45
CA GLY A 279 -5.20 -22.28 14.75
C GLY A 279 -4.47 -22.28 13.40
N PHE A 280 -4.07 -21.12 12.88
CA PHE A 280 -3.34 -21.08 11.60
C PHE A 280 -1.93 -21.63 11.70
N ARG A 281 -1.45 -22.15 10.57
CA ARG A 281 -0.06 -22.62 10.40
C ARG A 281 0.60 -21.85 9.26
N LEU A 282 1.78 -21.27 9.52
CA LEU A 282 2.58 -20.64 8.48
C LEU A 282 3.05 -21.71 7.48
N GLN A 283 2.56 -21.63 6.24
CA GLN A 283 2.91 -22.54 5.14
C GLN A 283 4.06 -22.01 4.31
N LYS A 284 4.07 -20.69 4.08
CA LYS A 284 5.03 -20.02 3.22
C LYS A 284 5.34 -18.62 3.73
N ARG A 285 6.54 -18.17 3.49
CA ARG A 285 6.97 -16.78 3.69
C ARG A 285 7.77 -16.36 2.46
N VAL A 286 7.49 -15.18 1.95
CA VAL A 286 8.25 -14.56 0.86
C VAL A 286 8.74 -13.21 1.35
N ASP A 287 10.05 -13.04 1.42
CA ASP A 287 10.66 -11.77 1.82
C ASP A 287 10.94 -10.92 0.57
N ARG A 288 10.56 -9.66 0.64
CA ARG A 288 10.88 -8.62 -0.33
C ARG A 288 11.56 -7.47 0.42
N GLY A 289 12.91 -7.47 0.46
CA GLY A 289 13.65 -6.58 1.33
C GLY A 289 13.22 -6.75 2.79
N ASP A 290 12.81 -5.66 3.43
CA ASP A 290 12.34 -5.66 4.83
C ASP A 290 10.86 -6.04 5.00
N TRP A 291 10.18 -6.38 3.92
CA TRP A 291 8.74 -6.61 3.89
C TRP A 291 8.42 -8.09 3.61
N PRO A 292 8.10 -8.89 4.63
CA PRO A 292 7.64 -10.25 4.45
C PRO A 292 6.17 -10.30 4.04
N CYS A 293 5.84 -11.28 3.21
CA CYS A 293 4.50 -11.75 2.93
C CYS A 293 4.36 -13.17 3.50
N LEU A 294 3.33 -13.42 4.30
CA LEU A 294 3.13 -14.62 5.09
C LEU A 294 1.93 -15.42 4.59
#